data_26ebf9dc7b2b6517a916b4ee348ade2a
#
_entry.id   26ebf9dc7b2b6517a916b4ee348ade2a
#
_cell.length_a   1.000
_cell.length_b   1.000
_cell.length_c   1.000
_cell.angle_alpha   90.00
_cell.angle_beta   90.00
_cell.angle_gamma   90.00
#
_symmetry.space_group_name_H-M   'P 1'
#
loop_
_entity.id
_entity.type
_entity.pdbx_description
1 polymer ?
#
loop_
_entity_poly.entity_id
_entity_poly.type
_entity_poly.pdbx_seq_one_letter_code
_entity_poly.pdbx_strand_id
1 'polypeptide(L)' 'MTGNLHVGLAAFGAAIAVGWIGARASDVGGRNPGSSTQVMVQSILSIAFAEAIVFYCLFLVR' A
#
# COMPACT_ATOMS: atom_id res chain seq x y z
N MET A 1 -11.37 -8.68 19.09
CA MET A 1 -12.20 -7.57 18.62
C MET A 1 -13.50 -8.09 18.06
N THR A 2 -14.60 -7.47 18.40
CA THR A 2 -15.89 -7.91 17.87
C THR A 2 -16.06 -7.42 16.44
N GLY A 3 -16.73 -8.25 15.65
CA GLY A 3 -16.92 -7.95 14.24
C GLY A 3 -15.59 -7.90 13.49
N ASN A 4 -15.50 -7.03 12.52
CA ASN A 4 -14.32 -6.89 11.67
C ASN A 4 -13.62 -5.54 11.88
N LEU A 5 -13.64 -5.04 13.10
CA LEU A 5 -13.00 -3.76 13.40
C LEU A 5 -11.49 -3.81 13.12
N HIS A 6 -10.86 -4.94 13.45
CA HIS A 6 -9.43 -5.10 13.20
C HIS A 6 -9.11 -5.09 11.69
N VAL A 7 -10.01 -5.67 10.88
CA VAL A 7 -9.84 -5.63 9.42
C VAL A 7 -10.02 -4.21 8.91
N GLY A 8 -11.00 -3.49 9.46
CA GLY A 8 -11.21 -2.09 9.09
C GLY A 8 -10.01 -1.21 9.41
N LEU A 9 -9.40 -1.42 10.58
CA LEU A 9 -8.21 -0.67 10.96
C LEU A 9 -7.02 -1.00 10.05
N ALA A 10 -6.86 -2.28 9.71
CA ALA A 10 -5.80 -2.69 8.81
C ALA A 10 -6.00 -2.10 7.42
N ALA A 11 -7.24 -2.11 6.91
CA ALA A 11 -7.55 -1.54 5.61
C ALA A 11 -7.32 -0.03 5.60
N PHE A 12 -7.66 0.66 6.69
CA PHE A 12 -7.44 2.10 6.81
C PHE A 12 -5.94 2.42 6.76
N GLY A 13 -5.13 1.68 7.51
CA GLY A 13 -3.68 1.85 7.49
C GLY A 13 -3.08 1.54 6.13
N ALA A 14 -3.54 0.45 5.50
CA ALA A 14 -3.07 0.06 4.18
C ALA A 14 -3.44 1.12 3.13
N ALA A 15 -4.64 1.70 3.22
CA ALA A 15 -5.08 2.74 2.30
C ALA A 15 -4.21 3.98 2.40
N ILE A 16 -3.84 4.38 3.62
CA ILE A 16 -2.95 5.51 3.83
C ILE A 16 -1.57 5.21 3.24
N ALA A 17 -1.05 4.00 3.48
CA ALA A 17 0.25 3.60 2.96
C ALA A 17 0.25 3.59 1.43
N VAL A 18 -0.77 3.03 0.80
CA VAL A 18 -0.90 2.98 -0.65
C VAL A 18 -0.97 4.39 -1.23
N GLY A 19 -1.77 5.26 -0.61
CA GLY A 19 -1.88 6.64 -1.05
C GLY A 19 -0.56 7.39 -0.95
N TRP A 20 0.16 7.18 0.14
CA TRP A 20 1.47 7.81 0.33
C TRP A 20 2.47 7.34 -0.71
N ILE A 21 2.54 6.01 -0.92
CA ILE A 21 3.46 5.43 -1.91
C ILE A 21 3.13 5.97 -3.31
N GLY A 22 1.85 5.99 -3.68
CA GLY A 22 1.42 6.48 -4.99
C GLY A 22 1.75 7.95 -5.20
N ALA A 23 1.52 8.78 -4.19
CA ALA A 23 1.79 10.21 -4.27
C ALA A 23 3.30 10.46 -4.45
N ARG A 24 4.12 9.77 -3.65
CA ARG A 24 5.58 9.94 -3.74
C ARG A 24 6.11 9.40 -5.05
N ALA A 25 5.60 8.26 -5.52
CA ALA A 25 6.03 7.69 -6.78
C ALA A 25 5.72 8.60 -7.96
N SER A 26 4.52 9.22 -7.95
CA SER A 26 4.12 10.16 -8.99
C SER A 26 5.02 11.38 -9.00
N ASP A 27 5.36 11.89 -7.82
CA ASP A 27 6.23 13.05 -7.71
C ASP A 27 7.63 12.74 -8.25
N VAL A 28 8.23 11.64 -7.81
CA VAL A 28 9.57 11.26 -8.23
C VAL A 28 9.62 10.91 -9.71
N GLY A 29 8.64 10.14 -10.20
CA GLY A 29 8.56 9.78 -11.62
C GLY A 29 8.39 10.98 -12.51
N GLY A 30 7.64 11.99 -12.07
CA GLY A 30 7.46 13.22 -12.81
C GLY A 30 8.73 14.08 -12.86
N ARG A 31 9.53 14.05 -11.80
CA ARG A 31 10.77 14.82 -11.73
C ARG A 31 11.92 14.14 -12.46
N ASN A 32 11.92 12.82 -12.49
CA ASN A 32 13.01 12.03 -13.06
C ASN A 32 12.46 11.02 -14.06
N PRO A 33 12.10 11.47 -15.28
CA PRO A 33 11.54 10.55 -16.28
C PRO A 33 12.41 9.34 -16.58
N GLY A 34 13.73 9.49 -16.45
CA GLY A 34 14.66 8.39 -16.70
C GLY A 34 14.54 7.25 -15.71
N SER A 35 13.98 7.50 -14.51
CA SER A 35 13.80 6.46 -13.48
C SER A 35 12.35 6.06 -13.33
N SER A 36 11.44 6.51 -14.19
CA SER A 36 10.01 6.31 -14.01
C SER A 36 9.61 4.83 -14.00
N THR A 37 10.22 4.00 -14.84
CA THR A 37 9.93 2.58 -14.87
C THR A 37 10.36 1.90 -13.58
N GLN A 38 11.55 2.21 -13.09
CA GLN A 38 12.07 1.64 -11.86
C GLN A 38 11.22 2.04 -10.65
N VAL A 39 10.82 3.31 -10.59
CA VAL A 39 9.95 3.81 -9.53
C VAL A 39 8.59 3.11 -9.59
N MET A 40 8.05 2.90 -10.78
CA MET A 40 6.77 2.23 -10.95
C MET A 40 6.83 0.79 -10.43
N VAL A 41 7.88 0.05 -10.79
CA VAL A 41 8.03 -1.34 -10.35
C VAL A 41 8.13 -1.43 -8.83
N GLN A 42 8.95 -0.59 -8.21
CA GLN A 42 9.08 -0.56 -6.77
C GLN A 42 7.77 -0.17 -6.08
N SER A 43 7.05 0.76 -6.66
CA SER A 43 5.77 1.22 -6.11
C SER A 43 4.71 0.12 -6.16
N ILE A 44 4.62 -0.60 -7.27
CA ILE A 44 3.67 -1.70 -7.41
C ILE A 44 3.95 -2.78 -6.38
N LEU A 45 5.22 -3.15 -6.20
CA LEU A 45 5.60 -4.14 -5.20
C LEU A 45 5.25 -3.68 -3.79
N SER A 46 5.55 -2.42 -3.47
CA SER A 46 5.27 -1.87 -2.13
C SER A 46 3.77 -1.81 -1.86
N ILE A 47 2.99 -1.42 -2.85
CA ILE A 47 1.53 -1.35 -2.72
C ILE A 47 0.96 -2.75 -2.53
N ALA A 48 1.46 -3.73 -3.27
CA ALA A 48 1.00 -5.11 -3.13
C ALA A 48 1.25 -5.64 -1.72
N PHE A 49 2.43 -5.37 -1.16
CA PHE A 49 2.73 -5.77 0.22
C PHE A 49 1.89 -5.03 1.24
N ALA A 50 1.63 -3.74 1.03
CA ALA A 50 0.79 -2.98 1.94
C ALA A 50 -0.64 -3.53 1.95
N GLU A 51 -1.18 -3.87 0.80
CA GLU A 51 -2.53 -4.42 0.72
C GLU A 51 -2.60 -5.84 1.26
N ALA A 52 -1.53 -6.62 1.20
CA ALA A 52 -1.49 -7.97 1.73
C ALA A 52 -1.73 -7.98 3.25
N ILE A 53 -1.46 -6.88 3.94
CA ILE A 53 -1.71 -6.76 5.38
C ILE A 53 -3.18 -6.98 5.69
N VAL A 54 -4.08 -6.51 4.84
CA VAL A 54 -5.52 -6.68 5.02
C VAL A 54 -5.89 -8.16 4.96
N PHE A 55 -5.30 -8.90 4.03
CA PHE A 55 -5.51 -10.34 3.94
C PHE A 55 -5.06 -11.06 5.21
N TYR A 56 -3.89 -10.69 5.73
CA TYR A 56 -3.40 -11.32 6.95
C TYR A 56 -4.33 -11.05 8.12
N CYS A 57 -4.84 -9.83 8.24
CA CYS A 57 -5.78 -9.51 9.29
C CYS A 57 -7.12 -10.23 9.13
N LEU A 58 -7.57 -10.40 7.90
CA LEU A 58 -8.85 -11.05 7.63
C LEU A 58 -8.80 -12.54 7.92
N PHE A 59 -7.72 -13.21 7.57
CA PHE A 59 -7.64 -14.67 7.64
C PHE A 59 -6.80 -15.21 8.79
N LEU A 60 -5.79 -14.50 9.23
CA LEU A 60 -4.84 -15.00 10.22
C LEU A 60 -5.08 -14.45 11.62
N VAL A 61 -5.65 -13.28 11.74
CA VAL A 61 -5.96 -12.66 13.03
C VAL A 61 -7.46 -12.68 13.24
N ARG A 62 -7.90 -13.39 14.27
CA ARG A 62 -9.33 -13.54 14.55
C ARG A 62 -9.71 -12.93 15.89
#